data_5c66459cc2f02bf113859f32c63e4649
#
_entry.id   5c66459cc2f02bf113859f32c63e4649
#
_cell.length_a   1.000
_cell.length_b   1.000
_cell.length_c   1.000
_cell.angle_alpha   90.00
_cell.angle_beta   90.00
_cell.angle_gamma   90.00
#
_symmetry.space_group_name_H-M   'P 1'
#
loop_
_entity.id
_entity.type
_entity.pdbx_description
1 polymer ?
#
loop_
_entity_poly.entity_id
_entity_poly.type
_entity_poly.pdbx_seq_one_letter_code
_entity_poly.pdbx_strand_id
1 'polypeptide(L)'
;MTTLTNIQFIKNKTGVTEYAIVPFDIFQALISGNKQIKAEEKTIPHEVIKIIAHNGVTPIQAWREYLNLTQSDIAEKMGISQAAYSQMETAKKNRKATLQKIAEAMNIDYLQLKI
;
A
#
# COMPACT_ATOMS: atom_id res chain seq x y z
N MET A 1 -15.06 -28.66 15.65
CA MET A 1 -15.42 -27.45 14.98
C MET A 1 -16.27 -27.71 13.80
N THR A 2 -17.50 -27.42 13.98
CA THR A 2 -18.51 -27.69 12.97
C THR A 2 -18.71 -26.56 11.99
N THR A 3 -18.14 -25.40 12.28
CA THR A 3 -18.37 -24.20 11.49
C THR A 3 -17.90 -24.30 10.05
N LEU A 4 -16.81 -25.04 9.80
CA LEU A 4 -16.28 -25.21 8.47
C LEU A 4 -17.14 -26.07 7.56
N THR A 5 -18.03 -26.88 8.13
CA THR A 5 -18.91 -27.75 7.34
C THR A 5 -20.04 -26.98 6.67
N ASN A 6 -20.29 -25.74 7.10
CA ASN A 6 -21.35 -24.92 6.54
C ASN A 6 -20.90 -24.08 5.35
N ILE A 7 -19.64 -24.18 4.97
CA ILE A 7 -19.12 -23.45 3.83
C ILE A 7 -19.39 -24.24 2.56
N GLN A 8 -20.03 -23.61 1.60
CA GLN A 8 -20.31 -24.21 0.31
C GLN A 8 -19.45 -23.58 -0.77
N PHE A 9 -19.01 -24.38 -1.72
CA PHE A 9 -18.15 -23.92 -2.80
C PHE A 9 -18.89 -24.03 -4.13
N ILE A 10 -18.77 -23.00 -4.96
CA ILE A 10 -19.32 -22.99 -6.31
C ILE A 10 -18.16 -23.15 -7.28
N LYS A 11 -18.22 -24.24 -8.06
CA LYS A 11 -17.18 -24.58 -9.02
C LYS A 11 -17.61 -24.19 -10.42
N ASN A 12 -16.64 -23.88 -11.27
CA ASN A 12 -16.90 -23.66 -12.68
C ASN A 12 -16.99 -24.99 -13.44
N LYS A 13 -17.13 -24.91 -14.76
CA LYS A 13 -17.27 -26.12 -15.61
C LYS A 13 -16.05 -27.02 -15.60
N THR A 14 -14.87 -26.47 -15.28
CA THR A 14 -13.61 -27.21 -15.22
C THR A 14 -13.33 -27.80 -13.84
N GLY A 15 -14.20 -27.58 -12.86
CA GLY A 15 -14.05 -28.09 -11.50
C GLY A 15 -13.25 -27.18 -10.58
N VAL A 16 -12.89 -25.97 -11.03
CA VAL A 16 -12.16 -25.01 -10.22
C VAL A 16 -13.15 -24.20 -9.37
N THR A 17 -12.86 -24.06 -8.08
CA THR A 17 -13.70 -23.27 -7.18
C THR A 17 -13.60 -21.79 -7.54
N GLU A 18 -14.73 -21.16 -7.86
CA GLU A 18 -14.81 -19.73 -8.17
C GLU A 18 -15.34 -18.92 -7.00
N TYR A 19 -16.27 -19.48 -6.24
CA TYR A 19 -16.95 -18.78 -5.17
C TYR A 19 -17.09 -19.68 -3.96
N ALA A 20 -17.18 -19.08 -2.80
CA ALA A 20 -17.50 -19.78 -1.56
C ALA A 20 -18.67 -19.07 -0.89
N ILE A 21 -19.67 -19.84 -0.48
CA ILE A 21 -20.79 -19.31 0.31
C ILE A 21 -20.48 -19.60 1.77
N VAL A 22 -20.34 -18.54 2.56
CA VAL A 22 -19.93 -18.63 3.96
C VAL A 22 -21.04 -18.04 4.84
N PRO A 23 -21.42 -18.72 5.94
CA PRO A 23 -22.34 -18.11 6.90
C PRO A 23 -21.85 -16.74 7.35
N PHE A 24 -22.77 -15.83 7.60
CA PHE A 24 -22.44 -14.44 7.88
C PHE A 24 -21.56 -14.27 9.12
N ASP A 25 -21.79 -15.04 10.16
CA ASP A 25 -20.99 -15.02 11.39
C ASP A 25 -19.55 -15.43 11.12
N ILE A 26 -19.32 -16.46 10.29
CA ILE A 26 -17.99 -16.89 9.89
C ILE A 26 -17.33 -15.81 9.05
N PHE A 27 -18.08 -15.20 8.13
CA PHE A 27 -17.58 -14.13 7.29
C PHE A 27 -17.10 -12.93 8.12
N GLN A 28 -17.88 -12.53 9.13
CA GLN A 28 -17.48 -11.45 10.02
C GLN A 28 -16.23 -11.77 10.81
N ALA A 29 -16.11 -12.99 11.30
CA ALA A 29 -14.93 -13.42 12.03
C ALA A 29 -13.69 -13.36 11.14
N LEU A 30 -13.80 -13.79 9.88
CA LEU A 30 -12.69 -13.73 8.92
C LEU A 30 -12.29 -12.29 8.60
N ILE A 31 -13.27 -11.41 8.40
CA ILE A 31 -13.00 -10.00 8.13
C ILE A 31 -12.33 -9.34 9.33
N SER A 32 -12.80 -9.62 10.53
CA SER A 32 -12.22 -9.06 11.76
C SER A 32 -10.77 -9.51 11.92
N GLY A 33 -10.47 -10.78 11.66
CA GLY A 33 -9.13 -11.30 11.67
C GLY A 33 -8.24 -10.63 10.62
N ASN A 34 -8.76 -10.47 9.40
CA ASN A 34 -8.04 -9.80 8.33
C ASN A 34 -7.80 -8.33 8.63
N LYS A 35 -8.75 -7.67 9.29
CA LYS A 35 -8.59 -6.29 9.71
C LYS A 35 -7.41 -6.12 10.67
N GLN A 36 -7.27 -7.04 11.62
CA GLN A 36 -6.16 -7.01 12.55
C GLN A 36 -4.82 -7.20 11.83
N ILE A 37 -4.77 -8.13 10.89
CA ILE A 37 -3.57 -8.37 10.09
C ILE A 37 -3.23 -7.12 9.27
N LYS A 38 -4.23 -6.49 8.64
CA LYS A 38 -4.03 -5.28 7.85
C LYS A 38 -3.60 -4.09 8.69
N ALA A 39 -4.00 -4.02 9.95
CA ALA A 39 -3.56 -2.95 10.83
C ALA A 39 -2.06 -3.03 11.12
N GLU A 40 -1.51 -4.24 11.12
CA GLU A 40 -0.09 -4.46 11.32
C GLU A 40 0.70 -4.39 10.01
N GLU A 41 0.08 -4.81 8.91
CA GLU A 41 0.70 -4.76 7.59
C GLU A 41 0.40 -3.42 6.91
N LYS A 42 1.45 -2.71 6.56
CA LYS A 42 1.31 -1.46 5.81
C LYS A 42 1.10 -1.81 4.35
N THR A 43 -0.09 -1.59 3.86
CA THR A 43 -0.43 -1.86 2.46
C THR A 43 -0.20 -0.62 1.61
N ILE A 44 0.03 -0.85 0.32
CA ILE A 44 0.21 0.22 -0.65
C ILE A 44 -1.13 0.43 -1.35
N PRO A 45 -1.69 1.65 -1.34
CA PRO A 45 -2.95 1.92 -2.04
C PRO A 45 -2.84 1.60 -3.53
N HIS A 46 -3.92 1.09 -4.10
CA HIS A 46 -3.96 0.75 -5.51
C HIS A 46 -3.65 1.95 -6.40
N GLU A 47 -4.08 3.13 -6.02
CA GLU A 47 -3.82 4.37 -6.76
C GLU A 47 -2.33 4.67 -6.88
N VAL A 48 -1.56 4.40 -5.86
CA VAL A 48 -0.11 4.57 -5.90
C VAL A 48 0.51 3.63 -6.93
N ILE A 49 0.13 2.36 -6.88
CA ILE A 49 0.60 1.36 -7.86
C ILE A 49 0.22 1.78 -9.28
N LYS A 50 -1.00 2.28 -9.45
CA LYS A 50 -1.52 2.74 -10.72
C LYS A 50 -0.71 3.92 -11.28
N ILE A 51 -0.37 4.88 -10.44
CA ILE A 51 0.46 6.04 -10.84
C ILE A 51 1.82 5.56 -11.32
N ILE A 52 2.45 4.65 -10.59
CA ILE A 52 3.74 4.08 -10.98
C ILE A 52 3.65 3.40 -12.34
N ALA A 53 2.64 2.55 -12.52
CA ALA A 53 2.47 1.77 -13.74
C ALA A 53 2.18 2.65 -14.95
N HIS A 54 1.32 3.66 -14.80
CA HIS A 54 0.91 4.51 -15.92
C HIS A 54 1.94 5.59 -16.27
N ASN A 55 2.58 6.19 -15.28
CA ASN A 55 3.45 7.33 -15.50
C ASN A 55 4.94 6.98 -15.50
N GLY A 56 5.30 5.76 -15.10
CA GLY A 56 6.69 5.34 -15.03
C GLY A 56 7.51 6.12 -14.02
N VAL A 57 6.87 6.62 -12.97
CA VAL A 57 7.52 7.43 -11.93
C VAL A 57 8.05 6.56 -10.80
N THR A 58 8.90 7.14 -9.95
CA THR A 58 9.40 6.44 -8.77
C THR A 58 8.30 6.28 -7.73
N PRO A 59 8.42 5.29 -6.82
CA PRO A 59 7.46 5.16 -5.73
C PRO A 59 7.31 6.41 -4.88
N ILE A 60 8.40 7.13 -4.65
CA ILE A 60 8.39 8.37 -3.87
C ILE A 60 7.52 9.42 -4.55
N GLN A 61 7.70 9.60 -5.86
CA GLN A 61 6.90 10.54 -6.62
C GLN A 61 5.44 10.12 -6.66
N ALA A 62 5.16 8.83 -6.83
CA ALA A 62 3.80 8.31 -6.86
C ALA A 62 3.06 8.58 -5.53
N TRP A 63 3.72 8.34 -4.41
CA TRP A 63 3.15 8.64 -3.10
C TRP A 63 2.89 10.12 -2.92
N ARG A 64 3.83 10.97 -3.35
CA ARG A 64 3.67 12.42 -3.25
C ARG A 64 2.46 12.88 -4.05
N GLU A 65 2.31 12.41 -5.28
CA GLU A 65 1.17 12.76 -6.13
C GLU A 65 -0.14 12.24 -5.56
N TYR A 66 -0.14 11.03 -5.01
CA TYR A 66 -1.31 10.45 -4.38
C TYR A 66 -1.78 11.28 -3.19
N LEU A 67 -0.83 11.82 -2.42
CA LEU A 67 -1.14 12.65 -1.25
C LEU A 67 -1.39 14.11 -1.62
N ASN A 68 -1.31 14.47 -2.88
CA ASN A 68 -1.48 15.85 -3.39
C ASN A 68 -0.51 16.84 -2.76
N LEU A 69 0.73 16.40 -2.56
CA LEU A 69 1.78 17.25 -2.02
C LEU A 69 2.72 17.70 -3.13
N THR A 70 3.24 18.91 -3.01
CA THR A 70 4.27 19.40 -3.92
C THR A 70 5.67 19.01 -3.44
N GLN A 71 6.65 19.09 -4.34
CA GLN A 71 8.05 18.87 -3.94
C GLN A 71 8.48 19.86 -2.85
N SER A 72 8.03 21.12 -2.98
CA SER A 72 8.30 22.15 -1.97
C SER A 72 7.72 21.80 -0.61
N ASP A 73 6.50 21.24 -0.57
CA ASP A 73 5.87 20.86 0.69
C ASP A 73 6.72 19.85 1.44
N ILE A 74 7.19 18.83 0.75
CA ILE A 74 7.98 17.78 1.38
C ILE A 74 9.37 18.27 1.74
N ALA A 75 10.00 19.05 0.87
CA ALA A 75 11.31 19.65 1.14
C ALA A 75 11.25 20.51 2.40
N GLU A 76 10.22 21.31 2.55
CA GLU A 76 10.01 22.14 3.74
C GLU A 76 9.91 21.29 5.01
N LYS A 77 9.14 20.23 4.96
CA LYS A 77 8.98 19.30 6.10
C LYS A 77 10.30 18.61 6.45
N MET A 78 11.14 18.35 5.46
CA MET A 78 12.43 17.72 5.67
C MET A 78 13.54 18.72 6.04
N GLY A 79 13.26 20.03 5.93
CA GLY A 79 14.25 21.05 6.19
C GLY A 79 15.37 21.12 5.13
N ILE A 80 15.05 20.78 3.88
CA ILE A 80 15.99 20.79 2.76
C ILE A 80 15.43 21.62 1.62
N SER A 81 16.27 21.92 0.62
CA SER A 81 15.83 22.65 -0.57
C SER A 81 14.96 21.76 -1.47
N GLN A 82 14.13 22.39 -2.27
CA GLN A 82 13.32 21.67 -3.27
C GLN A 82 14.21 20.92 -4.26
N ALA A 83 15.34 21.52 -4.68
CA ALA A 83 16.26 20.87 -5.61
C ALA A 83 16.85 19.60 -5.00
N ALA A 84 17.22 19.63 -3.72
CA ALA A 84 17.74 18.46 -3.03
C ALA A 84 16.68 17.36 -2.94
N TYR A 85 15.46 17.72 -2.60
CA TYR A 85 14.36 16.75 -2.57
C TYR A 85 14.08 16.17 -3.96
N SER A 86 14.08 17.01 -5.00
CA SER A 86 13.85 16.57 -6.37
C SER A 86 14.84 15.50 -6.79
N GLN A 87 16.10 15.65 -6.42
CA GLN A 87 17.12 14.63 -6.70
C GLN A 87 16.83 13.32 -5.98
N MET A 88 16.37 13.40 -4.74
CA MET A 88 15.99 12.21 -3.98
C MET A 88 14.79 11.50 -4.62
N GLU A 89 13.79 12.27 -5.06
CA GLU A 89 12.58 11.73 -5.66
C GLU A 89 12.86 10.97 -6.95
N THR A 90 13.78 11.47 -7.77
CA THR A 90 14.08 10.88 -9.07
C THR A 90 15.20 9.83 -9.02
N ALA A 91 15.90 9.72 -7.90
CA ALA A 91 16.98 8.75 -7.78
C ALA A 91 16.43 7.31 -7.81
N LYS A 92 17.15 6.43 -8.52
CA LYS A 92 16.75 5.03 -8.63
C LYS A 92 16.87 4.29 -7.31
N LYS A 93 17.84 4.68 -6.49
CA LYS A 93 18.06 4.09 -5.17
C LYS A 93 18.34 5.17 -4.15
N ASN A 94 17.69 5.06 -3.01
CA ASN A 94 17.94 5.91 -1.86
C ASN A 94 18.35 5.05 -0.68
N ARG A 95 19.15 5.63 0.23
CA ARG A 95 19.50 4.94 1.46
C ARG A 95 18.27 4.79 2.34
N LYS A 96 18.28 3.77 3.18
CA LYS A 96 17.19 3.52 4.13
C LYS A 96 16.90 4.77 4.97
N ALA A 97 17.93 5.44 5.48
CA ALA A 97 17.76 6.64 6.28
C ALA A 97 17.05 7.76 5.50
N THR A 98 17.37 7.92 4.21
CA THR A 98 16.71 8.90 3.34
C THR A 98 15.23 8.54 3.15
N LEU A 99 14.95 7.27 2.87
CA LEU A 99 13.58 6.81 2.70
C LEU A 99 12.75 6.98 3.98
N GLN A 100 13.35 6.76 5.14
CA GLN A 100 12.69 6.97 6.42
C GLN A 100 12.32 8.43 6.63
N LYS A 101 13.22 9.35 6.29
CA LYS A 101 12.96 10.79 6.40
C LYS A 101 11.85 11.24 5.45
N ILE A 102 11.86 10.72 4.23
CA ILE A 102 10.80 11.03 3.25
C ILE A 102 9.47 10.48 3.74
N ALA A 103 9.44 9.27 4.25
CA ALA A 103 8.23 8.65 4.77
C ALA A 103 7.65 9.46 5.94
N GLU A 104 8.50 9.93 6.85
CA GLU A 104 8.06 10.80 7.93
C GLU A 104 7.44 12.08 7.41
N ALA A 105 8.06 12.71 6.42
CA ALA A 105 7.54 13.93 5.82
C ALA A 105 6.19 13.71 5.14
N MET A 106 5.97 12.53 4.59
CA MET A 106 4.70 12.14 3.97
C MET A 106 3.69 11.55 4.96
N ASN A 107 4.10 11.33 6.20
CA ASN A 107 3.29 10.71 7.23
C ASN A 107 2.84 9.29 6.84
N ILE A 108 3.74 8.54 6.25
CA ILE A 108 3.53 7.13 5.88
C ILE A 108 4.66 6.28 6.47
N ASP A 109 4.49 4.97 6.42
CA ASP A 109 5.51 4.05 6.88
C ASP A 109 6.59 3.87 5.81
N TYR A 110 7.84 3.77 6.25
CA TYR A 110 8.97 3.56 5.35
C TYR A 110 8.78 2.32 4.45
N LEU A 111 8.16 1.27 4.99
CA LEU A 111 7.93 0.04 4.23
C LEU A 111 6.99 0.27 3.04
N GLN A 112 6.15 1.28 3.11
CA GLN A 112 5.24 1.62 2.01
C GLN A 112 5.98 2.28 0.83
N LEU A 113 7.16 2.85 1.06
CA LEU A 113 8.00 3.38 -0.01
C LEU A 113 8.87 2.31 -0.65
N LYS A 114 9.02 1.18 0.01
CA LYS A 114 9.86 0.09 -0.46
C LYS A 114 9.05 -0.84 -1.36
N ILE A 115 8.79 -0.38 -2.56
CA ILE A 115 8.00 -1.13 -3.54
C ILE A 115 8.93 -1.88 -4.48
#